data_16c070d1b93e8fa97e8e1ed8afa88751
#
_entry.id   16c070d1b93e8fa97e8e1ed8afa88751
#
_cell.length_a   1.000
_cell.length_b   1.000
_cell.length_c   1.000
_cell.angle_alpha   90.00
_cell.angle_beta   90.00
_cell.angle_gamma   90.00
#
_symmetry.space_group_name_H-M   'P 1'
#
loop_
_entity.id
_entity.type
_entity.pdbx_description
1 polymer ?
#
loop_
_entity_poly.entity_id
_entity_poly.type
_entity_poly.pdbx_seq_one_letter_code
_entity_poly.pdbx_strand_id
1 'polypeptide(L)'
;MKIIHKGDVHLNWLDKLEKKFGRFAIPNLTMYLIGAYIIGFGIYYFLPSLFKWLTLEPYFILKGQVWRVISWVLVPPSGSLISIIFIVLLYYSLGTALERAWGTFRYNVYIFSGILFTVIGAFALYFIAGTGMIGYGGLFSTYYINMSIFLAFAVSYPDMELLLYFIIPIKMKWMAIVYAVFILYDFIAGNFISRVTIAASLLNFVVFFLSTKKGYSPKQQMRKKKYQKQSRPHMTYSNGARHRCAVCGRTELDDPNLEFRFCSKCNGNYEYCQDHLFTHEHVK
;
A
#
# COMPACT_ATOMS: atom_id res chain seq x y z
N MET A 1 24.09 -19.86 -22.58
CA MET A 1 23.63 -20.13 -21.22
C MET A 1 24.14 -19.00 -20.32
N LYS A 2 23.38 -17.90 -20.17
CA LYS A 2 23.79 -16.71 -19.40
C LYS A 2 23.42 -16.92 -17.94
N ILE A 3 24.41 -17.06 -17.09
CA ILE A 3 24.26 -17.05 -15.62
C ILE A 3 23.82 -15.64 -15.22
N ILE A 4 22.54 -15.49 -14.91
CA ILE A 4 22.01 -14.28 -14.30
C ILE A 4 22.51 -14.29 -12.86
N HIS A 5 23.50 -13.45 -12.55
CA HIS A 5 23.87 -13.16 -11.18
C HIS A 5 22.63 -12.64 -10.44
N LYS A 6 22.10 -13.47 -9.55
CA LYS A 6 21.17 -13.08 -8.51
C LYS A 6 21.83 -11.99 -7.66
N GLY A 7 21.65 -10.72 -8.06
CA GLY A 7 21.98 -9.62 -7.19
C GLY A 7 21.14 -9.76 -5.92
N ASP A 8 21.79 -9.70 -4.75
CA ASP A 8 21.18 -9.74 -3.43
C ASP A 8 20.05 -8.71 -3.35
N VAL A 9 18.84 -9.19 -3.61
CA VAL A 9 17.62 -8.44 -3.36
C VAL A 9 17.50 -8.46 -1.84
N HIS A 10 17.79 -7.34 -1.18
CA HIS A 10 17.44 -7.15 0.22
C HIS A 10 15.93 -7.37 0.34
N LEU A 11 15.55 -8.61 0.67
CA LEU A 11 14.17 -9.00 0.94
C LEU A 11 13.71 -8.25 2.18
N ASN A 12 12.68 -7.42 2.01
CA ASN A 12 11.98 -6.83 3.15
C ASN A 12 11.47 -7.96 4.06
N TRP A 13 11.31 -7.69 5.34
CA TRP A 13 10.78 -8.67 6.30
C TRP A 13 9.43 -9.26 5.84
N LEU A 14 8.58 -8.47 5.16
CA LEU A 14 7.34 -8.92 4.53
C LEU A 14 7.58 -9.98 3.43
N ASP A 15 8.61 -9.80 2.59
CA ASP A 15 8.96 -10.77 1.55
C ASP A 15 9.42 -12.11 2.15
N LYS A 16 10.12 -12.05 3.30
CA LYS A 16 10.54 -13.24 4.04
C LYS A 16 9.35 -13.98 4.66
N LEU A 17 8.40 -13.24 5.24
CA LEU A 17 7.16 -13.80 5.77
C LEU A 17 6.28 -14.38 4.67
N GLU A 18 6.16 -13.70 3.52
CA GLU A 18 5.41 -14.17 2.37
C GLU A 18 5.94 -15.51 1.84
N LYS A 19 7.27 -15.67 1.76
CA LYS A 19 7.88 -16.96 1.38
C LYS A 19 7.58 -18.08 2.36
N LYS A 20 7.49 -17.79 3.66
CA LYS A 20 7.27 -18.79 4.70
C LYS A 20 5.79 -19.12 4.90
N PHE A 21 4.93 -18.11 4.89
CA PHE A 21 3.53 -18.21 5.30
C PHE A 21 2.54 -17.88 4.18
N GLY A 22 3.00 -17.55 2.97
CA GLY A 22 2.12 -17.16 1.86
C GLY A 22 1.04 -18.19 1.52
N ARG A 23 1.31 -19.50 1.75
CA ARG A 23 0.33 -20.58 1.55
C ARG A 23 -0.89 -20.52 2.48
N PHE A 24 -0.78 -19.81 3.59
CA PHE A 24 -1.88 -19.64 4.56
C PHE A 24 -2.70 -18.38 4.30
N ALA A 25 -2.36 -17.60 3.28
CA ALA A 25 -3.11 -16.41 2.94
C ALA A 25 -4.53 -16.76 2.49
N ILE A 26 -5.51 -16.08 3.08
CA ILE A 26 -6.93 -16.28 2.81
C ILE A 26 -7.28 -15.42 1.57
N PRO A 27 -7.65 -16.05 0.45
CA PRO A 27 -8.06 -15.30 -0.73
C PRO A 27 -9.42 -14.62 -0.49
N ASN A 28 -9.62 -13.46 -1.10
CA ASN A 28 -10.84 -12.66 -0.98
C ASN A 28 -11.24 -12.34 0.47
N LEU A 29 -10.25 -12.01 1.33
CA LEU A 29 -10.47 -11.72 2.75
C LEU A 29 -11.54 -10.63 2.96
N THR A 30 -11.63 -9.67 2.03
CA THR A 30 -12.64 -8.61 2.05
C THR A 30 -14.07 -9.17 2.08
N MET A 31 -14.35 -10.25 1.37
CA MET A 31 -15.68 -10.88 1.35
C MET A 31 -16.05 -11.46 2.72
N TYR A 32 -15.08 -12.07 3.42
CA TYR A 32 -15.30 -12.59 4.77
C TYR A 32 -15.57 -11.47 5.77
N LEU A 33 -14.86 -10.32 5.64
CA LEU A 33 -15.12 -9.15 6.48
C LEU A 33 -16.50 -8.55 6.23
N ILE A 34 -16.90 -8.46 4.96
CA ILE A 34 -18.24 -7.98 4.60
C ILE A 34 -19.32 -8.93 5.14
N GLY A 35 -19.13 -10.24 5.01
CA GLY A 35 -20.02 -11.23 5.62
C GLY A 35 -20.14 -11.06 7.13
N ALA A 36 -19.00 -10.83 7.81
CA ALA A 36 -18.99 -10.55 9.24
C ALA A 36 -19.79 -9.27 9.60
N TYR A 37 -19.70 -8.21 8.80
CA TYR A 37 -20.48 -6.98 9.02
C TYR A 37 -21.98 -7.19 8.83
N ILE A 38 -22.37 -7.95 7.82
CA ILE A 38 -23.80 -8.27 7.57
C ILE A 38 -24.37 -9.09 8.74
N ILE A 39 -23.63 -10.10 9.20
CA ILE A 39 -24.02 -10.92 10.36
C ILE A 39 -24.11 -10.05 11.61
N GLY A 40 -23.09 -9.23 11.87
CA GLY A 40 -23.05 -8.34 13.04
C GLY A 40 -24.15 -7.28 13.04
N PHE A 41 -24.50 -6.76 11.85
CA PHE A 41 -25.63 -5.85 11.67
C PHE A 41 -26.97 -6.54 11.99
N GLY A 42 -27.15 -7.78 11.53
CA GLY A 42 -28.31 -8.59 11.90
C GLY A 42 -28.40 -8.81 13.41
N ILE A 43 -27.28 -9.16 14.06
CA ILE A 43 -27.24 -9.31 15.53
C ILE A 43 -27.56 -8.00 16.24
N TYR A 44 -27.05 -6.87 15.74
CA TYR A 44 -27.33 -5.55 16.32
C TYR A 44 -28.83 -5.22 16.36
N TYR A 45 -29.55 -5.54 15.26
CA TYR A 45 -30.98 -5.23 15.16
C TYR A 45 -31.89 -6.26 15.84
N PHE A 46 -31.61 -7.55 15.65
CA PHE A 46 -32.51 -8.62 16.10
C PHE A 46 -32.17 -9.16 17.49
N LEU A 47 -30.92 -9.06 17.92
CA LEU A 47 -30.39 -9.65 19.15
C LEU A 47 -29.49 -8.68 19.92
N PRO A 48 -30.00 -7.51 20.36
CA PRO A 48 -29.16 -6.47 20.98
C PRO A 48 -28.51 -6.92 22.30
N SER A 49 -29.06 -7.89 22.99
CA SER A 49 -28.45 -8.49 24.19
C SER A 49 -27.22 -9.30 23.85
N LEU A 50 -27.25 -10.05 22.75
CA LEU A 50 -26.09 -10.81 22.25
C LEU A 50 -24.99 -9.86 21.72
N PHE A 51 -25.39 -8.75 21.11
CA PHE A 51 -24.45 -7.75 20.60
C PHE A 51 -23.46 -7.27 21.67
N LYS A 52 -23.90 -7.06 22.90
CA LYS A 52 -23.06 -6.66 24.03
C LYS A 52 -21.95 -7.67 24.36
N TRP A 53 -22.11 -8.96 23.99
CA TRP A 53 -21.12 -10.00 24.21
C TRP A 53 -20.06 -10.07 23.11
N LEU A 54 -20.27 -9.35 22.02
CA LEU A 54 -19.35 -9.31 20.89
C LEU A 54 -18.32 -8.19 20.99
N THR A 55 -18.60 -7.14 21.75
CA THR A 55 -17.74 -5.95 21.86
C THR A 55 -16.38 -6.24 22.49
N LEU A 56 -15.34 -5.51 22.04
CA LEU A 56 -13.97 -5.67 22.54
C LEU A 56 -13.81 -5.01 23.91
N GLU A 57 -13.98 -5.79 24.96
CA GLU A 57 -13.82 -5.31 26.33
C GLU A 57 -12.74 -6.11 27.08
N PRO A 58 -11.53 -5.52 27.28
CA PRO A 58 -10.42 -6.18 27.94
C PRO A 58 -10.73 -6.72 29.34
N TYR A 59 -11.55 -6.01 30.11
CA TYR A 59 -11.99 -6.46 31.43
C TYR A 59 -12.64 -7.84 31.42
N PHE A 60 -13.60 -8.07 30.50
CA PHE A 60 -14.28 -9.35 30.37
C PHE A 60 -13.40 -10.42 29.72
N ILE A 61 -12.48 -10.02 28.84
CA ILE A 61 -11.51 -10.95 28.25
C ILE A 61 -10.64 -11.54 29.36
N LEU A 62 -10.13 -10.70 30.28
CA LEU A 62 -9.34 -11.14 31.43
C LEU A 62 -10.12 -11.99 32.43
N LYS A 63 -11.48 -11.90 32.42
CA LYS A 63 -12.37 -12.77 33.20
C LYS A 63 -12.77 -14.06 32.48
N GLY A 64 -12.11 -14.40 31.34
CA GLY A 64 -12.31 -15.65 30.62
C GLY A 64 -13.19 -15.55 29.38
N GLN A 65 -13.72 -14.37 29.00
CA GLN A 65 -14.50 -14.20 27.76
C GLN A 65 -13.58 -13.95 26.56
N VAL A 66 -12.70 -14.92 26.28
CA VAL A 66 -11.61 -14.81 25.28
C VAL A 66 -12.11 -14.64 23.84
N TRP A 67 -13.34 -15.11 23.54
CA TRP A 67 -13.94 -14.95 22.19
C TRP A 67 -14.04 -13.49 21.76
N ARG A 68 -14.15 -12.54 22.70
CA ARG A 68 -14.23 -11.09 22.43
C ARG A 68 -13.01 -10.54 21.69
N VAL A 69 -11.87 -11.24 21.76
CA VAL A 69 -10.64 -10.88 20.99
C VAL A 69 -10.87 -10.97 19.48
N ILE A 70 -11.79 -11.83 19.05
CA ILE A 70 -12.09 -12.04 17.62
C ILE A 70 -13.48 -11.54 17.27
N SER A 71 -14.49 -11.78 18.14
CA SER A 71 -15.91 -11.51 17.85
C SER A 71 -16.21 -10.01 17.62
N TRP A 72 -15.40 -9.10 18.14
CA TRP A 72 -15.60 -7.66 17.92
C TRP A 72 -15.48 -7.25 16.44
N VAL A 73 -14.84 -8.07 15.60
CA VAL A 73 -14.78 -7.85 14.14
C VAL A 73 -16.19 -7.91 13.52
N LEU A 74 -17.12 -8.59 14.15
CA LEU A 74 -18.54 -8.62 13.78
C LEU A 74 -19.25 -7.28 14.07
N VAL A 75 -18.70 -6.44 14.95
CA VAL A 75 -19.30 -5.15 15.27
C VAL A 75 -19.29 -4.25 14.04
N PRO A 76 -20.46 -3.91 13.46
CA PRO A 76 -20.53 -3.13 12.25
C PRO A 76 -19.99 -1.71 12.49
N PRO A 77 -19.34 -1.09 11.48
CA PRO A 77 -18.79 0.27 11.62
C PRO A 77 -19.88 1.36 11.69
N SER A 78 -21.12 1.02 11.41
CA SER A 78 -22.28 1.93 11.52
C SER A 78 -23.54 1.16 11.89
N GLY A 79 -24.44 1.79 12.67
CA GLY A 79 -25.77 1.26 12.99
C GLY A 79 -26.85 1.65 11.99
N SER A 80 -26.58 2.48 10.98
CA SER A 80 -27.55 2.88 9.97
C SER A 80 -27.56 1.92 8.78
N LEU A 81 -28.76 1.49 8.35
CA LEU A 81 -28.93 0.58 7.20
C LEU A 81 -28.33 1.18 5.92
N ILE A 82 -28.59 2.46 5.66
CA ILE A 82 -28.09 3.15 4.46
C ILE A 82 -26.56 3.21 4.50
N SER A 83 -26.00 3.57 5.65
CA SER A 83 -24.55 3.66 5.83
C SER A 83 -23.88 2.30 5.64
N ILE A 84 -24.46 1.20 6.16
CA ILE A 84 -23.85 -0.12 6.03
C ILE A 84 -23.83 -0.59 4.57
N ILE A 85 -24.87 -0.30 3.77
CA ILE A 85 -24.89 -0.62 2.34
C ILE A 85 -23.75 0.11 1.61
N PHE A 86 -23.60 1.43 1.85
CA PHE A 86 -22.50 2.20 1.23
C PHE A 86 -21.12 1.69 1.67
N ILE A 87 -20.96 1.38 2.95
CA ILE A 87 -19.73 0.84 3.52
C ILE A 87 -19.38 -0.49 2.84
N VAL A 88 -20.33 -1.40 2.72
CA VAL A 88 -20.12 -2.71 2.08
C VAL A 88 -19.71 -2.54 0.61
N LEU A 89 -20.41 -1.72 -0.15
CA LEU A 89 -20.10 -1.49 -1.58
C LEU A 89 -18.72 -0.83 -1.74
N LEU A 90 -18.43 0.19 -0.94
CA LEU A 90 -17.17 0.91 -0.99
C LEU A 90 -16.00 -0.02 -0.63
N TYR A 91 -16.06 -0.70 0.51
CA TYR A 91 -14.96 -1.54 0.97
C TYR A 91 -14.80 -2.83 0.17
N TYR A 92 -15.86 -3.35 -0.43
CA TYR A 92 -15.74 -4.41 -1.42
C TYR A 92 -14.86 -3.97 -2.61
N SER A 93 -15.15 -2.79 -3.16
CA SER A 93 -14.38 -2.25 -4.27
C SER A 93 -12.92 -1.94 -3.88
N LEU A 94 -12.71 -1.23 -2.78
CA LEU A 94 -11.39 -0.83 -2.32
C LEU A 94 -10.54 -2.02 -1.89
N GLY A 95 -11.12 -2.93 -1.10
CA GLY A 95 -10.41 -4.09 -0.55
C GLY A 95 -9.99 -5.07 -1.64
N THR A 96 -10.88 -5.37 -2.59
CA THR A 96 -10.54 -6.25 -3.72
C THR A 96 -9.49 -5.63 -4.64
N ALA A 97 -9.52 -4.32 -4.85
CA ALA A 97 -8.51 -3.63 -5.64
C ALA A 97 -7.15 -3.62 -4.93
N LEU A 98 -7.10 -3.40 -3.61
CA LEU A 98 -5.86 -3.48 -2.83
C LEU A 98 -5.30 -4.92 -2.80
N GLU A 99 -6.16 -5.92 -2.62
CA GLU A 99 -5.73 -7.32 -2.64
C GLU A 99 -5.11 -7.70 -3.98
N ARG A 100 -5.68 -7.25 -5.09
CA ARG A 100 -5.11 -7.45 -6.44
C ARG A 100 -3.77 -6.72 -6.62
N ALA A 101 -3.64 -5.52 -6.06
CA ALA A 101 -2.44 -4.69 -6.22
C ALA A 101 -1.26 -5.16 -5.38
N TRP A 102 -1.51 -5.55 -4.13
CA TRP A 102 -0.47 -5.91 -3.17
C TRP A 102 -0.20 -7.42 -3.12
N GLY A 103 -1.14 -8.22 -3.60
CA GLY A 103 -1.19 -9.67 -3.44
C GLY A 103 -1.89 -10.08 -2.16
N THR A 104 -2.50 -11.27 -2.18
CA THR A 104 -3.33 -11.80 -1.09
C THR A 104 -2.61 -11.82 0.25
N PHE A 105 -1.34 -12.28 0.28
CA PHE A 105 -0.60 -12.39 1.55
C PHE A 105 -0.39 -11.03 2.22
N ARG A 106 0.07 -10.02 1.48
CA ARG A 106 0.35 -8.68 2.03
C ARG A 106 -0.92 -7.98 2.49
N TYR A 107 -2.01 -8.16 1.73
CA TYR A 107 -3.32 -7.64 2.14
C TYR A 107 -3.82 -8.30 3.43
N ASN A 108 -3.67 -9.61 3.57
CA ASN A 108 -4.00 -10.34 4.80
C ASN A 108 -3.17 -9.82 5.99
N VAL A 109 -1.85 -9.68 5.82
CA VAL A 109 -0.97 -9.13 6.87
C VAL A 109 -1.43 -7.74 7.29
N TYR A 110 -1.83 -6.90 6.34
CA TYR A 110 -2.32 -5.55 6.63
C TYR A 110 -3.59 -5.57 7.50
N ILE A 111 -4.56 -6.40 7.14
CA ILE A 111 -5.82 -6.51 7.88
C ILE A 111 -5.60 -7.12 9.28
N PHE A 112 -4.88 -8.24 9.36
CA PHE A 112 -4.63 -8.91 10.64
C PHE A 112 -3.76 -8.06 11.58
N SER A 113 -2.79 -7.33 11.07
CA SER A 113 -2.02 -6.38 11.89
C SER A 113 -2.91 -5.23 12.40
N GLY A 114 -3.85 -4.75 11.60
CA GLY A 114 -4.83 -3.74 12.03
C GLY A 114 -5.71 -4.25 13.18
N ILE A 115 -6.22 -5.47 13.06
CA ILE A 115 -6.98 -6.14 14.13
C ILE A 115 -6.12 -6.27 15.40
N LEU A 116 -4.88 -6.74 15.27
CA LEU A 116 -3.96 -6.91 16.38
C LEU A 116 -3.64 -5.58 17.08
N PHE A 117 -3.30 -4.53 16.33
CA PHE A 117 -3.03 -3.20 16.91
C PHE A 117 -4.25 -2.62 17.63
N THR A 118 -5.46 -2.86 17.11
CA THR A 118 -6.69 -2.43 17.79
C THR A 118 -6.87 -3.14 19.13
N VAL A 119 -6.63 -4.46 19.16
CA VAL A 119 -6.68 -5.24 20.41
C VAL A 119 -5.62 -4.76 21.40
N ILE A 120 -4.38 -4.56 20.96
CA ILE A 120 -3.31 -4.03 21.81
C ILE A 120 -3.67 -2.63 22.34
N GLY A 121 -4.23 -1.76 21.49
CA GLY A 121 -4.70 -0.43 21.89
C GLY A 121 -5.79 -0.49 22.96
N ALA A 122 -6.74 -1.42 22.83
CA ALA A 122 -7.79 -1.63 23.82
C ALA A 122 -7.23 -2.07 25.18
N PHE A 123 -6.30 -3.02 25.17
CA PHE A 123 -5.63 -3.47 26.41
C PHE A 123 -4.78 -2.36 27.02
N ALA A 124 -4.05 -1.60 26.22
CA ALA A 124 -3.25 -0.47 26.70
C ALA A 124 -4.13 0.56 27.42
N LEU A 125 -5.28 0.91 26.81
CA LEU A 125 -6.25 1.80 27.42
C LEU A 125 -6.82 1.24 28.74
N TYR A 126 -7.13 -0.05 28.77
CA TYR A 126 -7.62 -0.69 29.98
C TYR A 126 -6.58 -0.63 31.10
N PHE A 127 -5.31 -0.87 30.84
CA PHE A 127 -4.25 -0.77 31.85
C PHE A 127 -4.01 0.65 32.35
N ILE A 128 -4.28 1.66 31.50
CA ILE A 128 -4.12 3.09 31.89
C ILE A 128 -5.35 3.58 32.67
N ALA A 129 -6.57 3.28 32.20
CA ALA A 129 -7.82 3.84 32.73
C ALA A 129 -8.57 2.89 33.68
N GLY A 130 -8.12 1.64 33.82
CA GLY A 130 -8.69 0.64 34.71
C GLY A 130 -10.13 0.28 34.40
N THR A 131 -10.91 0.02 35.45
CA THR A 131 -12.33 -0.37 35.34
C THR A 131 -13.23 0.72 34.78
N GLY A 132 -12.77 1.97 34.71
CA GLY A 132 -13.51 3.07 34.07
C GLY A 132 -13.77 2.85 32.56
N MET A 133 -13.11 1.83 31.97
CA MET A 133 -13.29 1.44 30.55
C MET A 133 -14.42 0.42 30.30
N ILE A 134 -15.10 -0.06 31.35
CA ILE A 134 -16.21 -1.01 31.21
C ILE A 134 -17.40 -0.31 30.52
N GLY A 135 -17.90 -0.94 29.45
CA GLY A 135 -18.99 -0.40 28.64
C GLY A 135 -18.54 0.42 27.42
N TYR A 136 -17.25 0.69 27.29
CA TYR A 136 -16.69 1.42 26.14
C TYR A 136 -16.22 0.51 25.00
N GLY A 137 -16.39 -0.82 25.12
CA GLY A 137 -15.96 -1.79 24.10
C GLY A 137 -16.55 -1.57 22.71
N GLY A 138 -17.72 -0.93 22.63
CA GLY A 138 -18.34 -0.55 21.35
C GLY A 138 -17.59 0.55 20.57
N LEU A 139 -16.70 1.31 21.22
CA LEU A 139 -15.86 2.31 20.55
C LEU A 139 -14.75 1.66 19.72
N PHE A 140 -14.35 0.42 20.08
CA PHE A 140 -13.42 -0.37 19.29
C PHE A 140 -14.18 -1.09 18.16
N SER A 141 -14.55 -0.33 17.14
CA SER A 141 -15.20 -0.88 15.95
C SER A 141 -14.19 -1.03 14.81
N THR A 142 -14.58 -1.77 13.80
CA THR A 142 -13.81 -1.90 12.55
C THR A 142 -13.76 -0.61 11.73
N TYR A 143 -14.43 0.46 12.19
CA TYR A 143 -14.44 1.77 11.55
C TYR A 143 -13.03 2.28 11.23
N TYR A 144 -12.11 2.25 12.20
CA TYR A 144 -10.74 2.73 12.00
C TYR A 144 -9.89 1.82 11.11
N ILE A 145 -10.17 0.49 11.10
CA ILE A 145 -9.53 -0.42 10.15
C ILE A 145 -9.96 -0.07 8.73
N ASN A 146 -11.24 0.11 8.53
CA ASN A 146 -11.81 0.51 7.26
C ASN A 146 -11.24 1.87 6.78
N MET A 147 -11.09 2.80 7.72
CA MET A 147 -10.43 4.09 7.51
C MET A 147 -9.01 3.93 7.00
N SER A 148 -8.23 3.03 7.61
CA SER A 148 -6.87 2.75 7.18
C SER A 148 -6.82 2.11 5.78
N ILE A 149 -7.79 1.25 5.43
CA ILE A 149 -7.94 0.67 4.08
C ILE A 149 -8.17 1.78 3.05
N PHE A 150 -9.06 2.73 3.36
CA PHE A 150 -9.32 3.87 2.48
C PHE A 150 -8.06 4.70 2.24
N LEU A 151 -7.32 5.06 3.29
CA LEU A 151 -6.05 5.79 3.17
C LEU A 151 -5.01 5.00 2.37
N ALA A 152 -4.90 3.70 2.63
CA ALA A 152 -4.00 2.81 1.91
C ALA A 152 -4.32 2.76 0.41
N PHE A 153 -5.60 2.72 0.07
CA PHE A 153 -6.05 2.77 -1.32
C PHE A 153 -5.74 4.12 -1.97
N ALA A 154 -6.02 5.22 -1.28
CA ALA A 154 -5.79 6.57 -1.80
C ALA A 154 -4.29 6.85 -2.08
N VAL A 155 -3.40 6.31 -1.25
CA VAL A 155 -1.95 6.41 -1.48
C VAL A 155 -1.48 5.48 -2.61
N SER A 156 -2.13 4.33 -2.80
CA SER A 156 -1.82 3.38 -3.88
C SER A 156 -2.34 3.85 -5.23
N TYR A 157 -3.48 4.54 -5.26
CA TYR A 157 -4.19 4.98 -6.46
C TYR A 157 -4.68 6.44 -6.36
N PRO A 158 -3.77 7.43 -6.27
CA PRO A 158 -4.14 8.83 -5.97
C PRO A 158 -4.98 9.49 -7.04
N ASP A 159 -4.79 9.12 -8.30
CA ASP A 159 -5.47 9.72 -9.45
C ASP A 159 -6.72 8.95 -9.89
N MET A 160 -7.05 7.84 -9.22
CA MET A 160 -8.29 7.10 -9.47
C MET A 160 -9.49 7.93 -9.03
N GLU A 161 -10.55 7.92 -9.83
CA GLU A 161 -11.79 8.63 -9.55
C GLU A 161 -12.81 7.67 -8.94
N LEU A 162 -13.40 8.08 -7.82
CA LEU A 162 -14.56 7.45 -7.24
C LEU A 162 -15.78 8.34 -7.46
N LEU A 163 -16.90 7.71 -7.78
CA LEU A 163 -18.18 8.40 -7.91
C LEU A 163 -18.78 8.58 -6.50
N LEU A 164 -18.68 9.78 -5.95
CA LEU A 164 -19.36 10.13 -4.72
C LEU A 164 -20.87 10.13 -4.96
N TYR A 165 -21.61 9.34 -4.18
CA TYR A 165 -23.04 9.11 -4.39
C TYR A 165 -23.42 8.68 -5.82
N PHE A 166 -22.51 8.01 -6.54
CA PHE A 166 -22.67 7.56 -7.93
C PHE A 166 -22.83 8.69 -8.95
N ILE A 167 -22.61 9.94 -8.58
CA ILE A 167 -22.88 11.12 -9.44
C ILE A 167 -21.60 11.93 -9.66
N ILE A 168 -20.84 12.23 -8.62
CA ILE A 168 -19.72 13.19 -8.66
C ILE A 168 -18.39 12.44 -8.72
N PRO A 169 -17.63 12.49 -9.83
CA PRO A 169 -16.31 11.91 -9.92
C PRO A 169 -15.30 12.75 -9.12
N ILE A 170 -14.78 12.19 -8.04
CA ILE A 170 -13.75 12.84 -7.21
C ILE A 170 -12.50 11.97 -7.20
N LYS A 171 -11.34 12.59 -7.43
CA LYS A 171 -10.05 11.87 -7.32
C LYS A 171 -9.76 11.49 -5.88
N MET A 172 -9.28 10.25 -5.70
CA MET A 172 -8.99 9.66 -4.40
C MET A 172 -8.09 10.54 -3.53
N LYS A 173 -7.13 11.22 -4.11
CA LYS A 173 -6.23 12.12 -3.37
C LYS A 173 -6.96 13.25 -2.63
N TRP A 174 -7.99 13.83 -3.25
CA TRP A 174 -8.77 14.90 -2.62
C TRP A 174 -9.63 14.37 -1.47
N MET A 175 -10.28 13.23 -1.68
CA MET A 175 -11.04 12.57 -0.63
C MET A 175 -10.14 12.19 0.55
N ALA A 176 -8.93 11.69 0.28
CA ALA A 176 -7.97 11.33 1.33
C ALA A 176 -7.50 12.54 2.13
N ILE A 177 -7.29 13.71 1.49
CA ILE A 177 -6.91 14.95 2.18
C ILE A 177 -8.04 15.39 3.12
N VAL A 178 -9.28 15.46 2.62
CA VAL A 178 -10.46 15.81 3.44
C VAL A 178 -10.59 14.85 4.63
N TYR A 179 -10.42 13.56 4.36
CA TYR A 179 -10.52 12.53 5.39
C TYR A 179 -9.39 12.61 6.43
N ALA A 180 -8.17 12.90 6.00
CA ALA A 180 -7.05 13.13 6.92
C ALA A 180 -7.28 14.35 7.82
N VAL A 181 -7.90 15.42 7.29
CA VAL A 181 -8.30 16.58 8.09
C VAL A 181 -9.34 16.21 9.15
N PHE A 182 -10.35 15.41 8.80
CA PHE A 182 -11.34 14.92 9.79
C PHE A 182 -10.69 14.05 10.86
N ILE A 183 -9.81 13.13 10.49
CA ILE A 183 -9.05 12.32 11.45
C ILE A 183 -8.24 13.21 12.41
N LEU A 184 -7.56 14.20 11.87
CA LEU A 184 -6.77 15.13 12.68
C LEU A 184 -7.66 15.95 13.62
N TYR A 185 -8.82 16.40 13.14
CA TYR A 185 -9.80 17.07 13.97
C TYR A 185 -10.31 16.16 15.11
N ASP A 186 -10.71 14.92 14.78
CA ASP A 186 -11.16 13.93 15.77
C ASP A 186 -10.06 13.57 16.78
N PHE A 187 -8.81 13.56 16.33
CA PHE A 187 -7.67 13.34 17.21
C PHE A 187 -7.44 14.50 18.19
N ILE A 188 -7.61 15.75 17.76
CA ILE A 188 -7.41 16.94 18.58
C ILE A 188 -8.61 17.17 19.51
N ALA A 189 -9.84 17.13 18.96
CA ALA A 189 -11.08 17.43 19.68
C ALA A 189 -11.64 16.23 20.45
N GLY A 190 -11.24 15.01 20.08
CA GLY A 190 -11.78 13.77 20.65
C GLY A 190 -11.24 13.46 22.05
N ASN A 191 -11.94 12.54 22.73
CA ASN A 191 -11.57 12.02 24.03
C ASN A 191 -10.26 11.19 23.95
N PHE A 192 -9.63 10.95 25.11
CA PHE A 192 -8.41 10.14 25.20
C PHE A 192 -8.56 8.76 24.54
N ILE A 193 -9.71 8.12 24.68
CA ILE A 193 -10.04 6.82 24.08
C ILE A 193 -9.99 6.91 22.54
N SER A 194 -10.65 7.92 21.97
CA SER A 194 -10.64 8.15 20.51
C SER A 194 -9.24 8.38 19.98
N ARG A 195 -8.43 9.16 20.69
CA ARG A 195 -7.02 9.41 20.30
C ARG A 195 -6.19 8.14 20.22
N VAL A 196 -6.32 7.26 21.22
CA VAL A 196 -5.57 5.98 21.23
C VAL A 196 -6.05 5.05 20.13
N THR A 197 -7.35 4.99 19.88
CA THR A 197 -7.94 4.14 18.82
C THR A 197 -7.50 4.62 17.43
N ILE A 198 -7.53 5.94 17.19
CA ILE A 198 -7.02 6.55 15.96
C ILE A 198 -5.52 6.28 15.81
N ALA A 199 -4.74 6.49 16.87
CA ALA A 199 -3.30 6.26 16.83
C ALA A 199 -2.96 4.79 16.52
N ALA A 200 -3.67 3.82 17.12
CA ALA A 200 -3.46 2.39 16.87
C ALA A 200 -3.71 2.02 15.40
N SER A 201 -4.79 2.55 14.79
CA SER A 201 -5.10 2.25 13.40
C SER A 201 -4.18 2.96 12.40
N LEU A 202 -3.81 4.22 12.68
CA LEU A 202 -2.83 4.95 11.88
C LEU A 202 -1.44 4.33 11.99
N LEU A 203 -1.07 3.81 13.16
CA LEU A 203 0.19 3.09 13.35
C LEU A 203 0.28 1.89 12.41
N ASN A 204 -0.81 1.12 12.27
CA ASN A 204 -0.88 0.01 11.31
C ASN A 204 -0.60 0.49 9.88
N PHE A 205 -1.27 1.56 9.45
CA PHE A 205 -1.07 2.15 8.14
C PHE A 205 0.39 2.61 7.94
N VAL A 206 0.96 3.34 8.89
CA VAL A 206 2.34 3.86 8.81
C VAL A 206 3.34 2.72 8.78
N VAL A 207 3.24 1.74 9.70
CA VAL A 207 4.15 0.58 9.77
C VAL A 207 4.12 -0.21 8.47
N PHE A 208 2.93 -0.49 7.94
CA PHE A 208 2.78 -1.23 6.69
C PHE A 208 3.38 -0.46 5.51
N PHE A 209 3.07 0.83 5.39
CA PHE A 209 3.60 1.67 4.29
C PHE A 209 5.11 1.84 4.35
N LEU A 210 5.68 2.06 5.52
CA LEU A 210 7.14 2.15 5.69
C LEU A 210 7.81 0.81 5.34
N SER A 211 7.16 -0.30 5.69
CA SER A 211 7.66 -1.64 5.39
C SER A 211 7.54 -2.01 3.91
N THR A 212 6.54 -1.46 3.22
CA THR A 212 6.25 -1.77 1.81
C THR A 212 7.01 -0.84 0.86
N LYS A 213 7.37 0.37 1.30
CA LYS A 213 8.26 1.23 0.49
C LYS A 213 9.56 0.47 0.28
N LYS A 214 9.78 -0.02 -0.94
CA LYS A 214 11.10 -0.50 -1.39
C LYS A 214 12.06 0.68 -1.26
N GLY A 215 12.70 0.80 -0.11
CA GLY A 215 13.82 1.69 0.05
C GLY A 215 14.88 1.21 -0.94
N TYR A 216 15.05 1.92 -2.05
CA TYR A 216 16.26 1.72 -2.85
C TYR A 216 17.43 1.88 -1.90
N SER A 217 18.19 0.80 -1.68
CA SER A 217 19.37 0.92 -0.84
C SER A 217 20.22 2.08 -1.39
N PRO A 218 20.91 2.85 -0.56
CA PRO A 218 21.78 3.93 -1.03
C PRO A 218 22.70 3.48 -2.18
N LYS A 219 23.13 2.23 -2.11
CA LYS A 219 23.95 1.56 -3.13
C LYS A 219 23.20 1.37 -4.48
N GLN A 220 21.88 1.06 -4.43
CA GLN A 220 21.05 0.96 -5.63
C GLN A 220 20.76 2.34 -6.23
N GLN A 221 20.53 3.36 -5.40
CA GLN A 221 20.38 4.73 -5.86
C GLN A 221 21.67 5.26 -6.51
N MET A 222 22.82 4.96 -5.91
CA MET A 222 24.12 5.30 -6.49
C MET A 222 24.34 4.57 -7.82
N ARG A 223 24.04 3.27 -7.91
CA ARG A 223 24.10 2.51 -9.17
C ARG A 223 23.17 3.10 -10.22
N LYS A 224 21.92 3.42 -9.88
CA LYS A 224 20.97 4.05 -10.80
C LYS A 224 21.46 5.42 -11.27
N LYS A 225 21.97 6.26 -10.36
CA LYS A 225 22.57 7.56 -10.70
C LYS A 225 23.83 7.40 -11.57
N LYS A 226 24.69 6.42 -11.26
CA LYS A 226 25.89 6.11 -12.07
C LYS A 226 25.49 5.64 -13.47
N TYR A 227 24.51 4.73 -13.58
CA TYR A 227 23.99 4.25 -14.86
C TYR A 227 23.33 5.39 -15.65
N GLN A 228 22.49 6.23 -15.01
CA GLN A 228 21.90 7.39 -15.67
C GLN A 228 22.93 8.43 -16.10
N LYS A 229 24.04 8.56 -15.37
CA LYS A 229 25.15 9.44 -15.75
C LYS A 229 25.95 8.86 -16.92
N GLN A 230 26.10 7.54 -16.98
CA GLN A 230 26.79 6.84 -18.09
C GLN A 230 25.91 6.72 -19.34
N SER A 231 24.58 6.62 -19.19
CA SER A 231 23.63 6.55 -20.30
C SER A 231 23.13 7.91 -20.79
N ARG A 232 23.57 9.02 -20.16
CA ARG A 232 23.40 10.34 -20.79
C ARG A 232 24.29 10.38 -22.02
N PRO A 233 23.74 10.68 -23.22
CA PRO A 233 24.58 10.84 -24.40
C PRO A 233 25.67 11.84 -24.06
N HIS A 234 26.93 11.38 -24.22
CA HIS A 234 28.08 12.20 -23.95
C HIS A 234 28.19 13.20 -25.11
N MET A 235 28.18 14.45 -24.72
CA MET A 235 28.65 15.60 -25.48
C MET A 235 27.96 15.85 -26.83
N THR A 236 27.27 16.93 -26.88
CA THR A 236 27.06 17.68 -28.12
C THR A 236 28.47 17.96 -28.67
N TYR A 237 28.78 17.46 -29.86
CA TYR A 237 30.00 17.83 -30.55
C TYR A 237 30.05 19.35 -30.76
N SER A 238 31.21 19.91 -31.02
CA SER A 238 31.40 21.36 -31.19
C SER A 238 30.49 22.01 -32.25
N ASN A 239 29.94 21.17 -33.17
CA ASN A 239 28.98 21.57 -34.20
C ASN A 239 27.50 21.43 -33.77
N GLY A 240 27.20 21.07 -32.50
CA GLY A 240 25.86 20.88 -32.00
C GLY A 240 25.27 19.49 -32.25
N ALA A 241 25.96 18.59 -32.94
CA ALA A 241 25.49 17.24 -33.23
C ALA A 241 25.49 16.35 -31.97
N ARG A 242 24.53 15.44 -31.87
CA ARG A 242 24.41 14.45 -30.78
C ARG A 242 25.02 13.10 -31.16
N HIS A 243 25.05 12.79 -32.46
CA HIS A 243 25.52 11.54 -33.02
C HIS A 243 26.58 11.80 -34.09
N ARG A 244 27.63 10.96 -34.10
CA ARG A 244 28.67 11.05 -35.09
C ARG A 244 29.23 9.66 -35.43
N CYS A 245 29.30 9.34 -36.70
CA CYS A 245 29.89 8.11 -37.14
C CYS A 245 31.42 8.11 -36.92
N ALA A 246 31.93 7.07 -36.25
CA ALA A 246 33.36 6.94 -35.95
C ALA A 246 34.25 6.72 -37.21
N VAL A 247 33.67 6.24 -38.32
CA VAL A 247 34.38 5.97 -39.57
C VAL A 247 34.37 7.19 -40.49
N CYS A 248 33.20 7.69 -40.89
CA CYS A 248 33.06 8.76 -41.86
C CYS A 248 32.87 10.15 -41.28
N GLY A 249 32.67 10.26 -39.95
CA GLY A 249 32.50 11.55 -39.26
C GLY A 249 31.14 12.23 -39.50
N ARG A 250 30.25 11.68 -40.36
CA ARG A 250 28.91 12.25 -40.59
C ARG A 250 28.09 12.27 -39.30
N THR A 251 27.25 13.27 -39.22
CA THR A 251 26.37 13.53 -38.05
C THR A 251 24.91 13.55 -38.50
N GLU A 252 23.98 13.53 -37.55
CA GLU A 252 22.55 13.71 -37.83
C GLU A 252 22.19 15.07 -38.44
N LEU A 253 23.12 16.04 -38.40
CA LEU A 253 22.95 17.35 -39.03
C LEU A 253 23.28 17.34 -40.52
N ASP A 254 24.11 16.39 -40.97
CA ASP A 254 24.48 16.22 -42.38
C ASP A 254 23.36 15.54 -43.19
N ASP A 255 22.64 14.60 -42.58
CA ASP A 255 21.48 13.94 -43.16
C ASP A 255 20.51 13.50 -42.03
N PRO A 256 19.28 14.06 -41.98
CA PRO A 256 18.27 13.73 -40.94
C PRO A 256 17.79 12.28 -40.98
N ASN A 257 18.00 11.55 -42.09
CA ASN A 257 17.59 10.15 -42.21
C ASN A 257 18.68 9.16 -41.83
N LEU A 258 19.86 9.63 -41.40
CA LEU A 258 20.95 8.76 -40.96
C LEU A 258 20.66 8.17 -39.57
N GLU A 259 20.52 6.85 -39.52
CA GLU A 259 20.47 6.12 -38.25
C GLU A 259 21.88 5.85 -37.72
N PHE A 260 22.06 6.11 -36.40
CA PHE A 260 23.28 5.83 -35.68
C PHE A 260 23.08 4.74 -34.67
N ARG A 261 23.99 3.75 -34.63
CA ARG A 261 23.92 2.66 -33.64
C ARG A 261 25.31 2.38 -33.07
N PHE A 262 25.33 1.97 -31.80
CA PHE A 262 26.56 1.52 -31.15
C PHE A 262 26.90 0.08 -31.53
N CYS A 263 28.18 -0.19 -31.74
CA CYS A 263 28.63 -1.55 -31.91
C CYS A 263 28.85 -2.25 -30.58
N SER A 264 28.19 -3.38 -30.37
CA SER A 264 28.33 -4.18 -29.16
C SER A 264 29.61 -5.00 -29.04
N LYS A 265 30.41 -5.09 -30.14
CA LYS A 265 31.64 -5.85 -30.19
C LYS A 265 32.88 -4.97 -30.02
N CYS A 266 32.78 -3.66 -30.22
CA CYS A 266 33.87 -2.73 -30.01
C CYS A 266 34.09 -2.45 -28.52
N ASN A 267 35.33 -2.34 -28.10
CA ASN A 267 35.71 -1.96 -26.75
C ASN A 267 35.63 -0.43 -26.61
N GLY A 268 34.46 0.08 -26.27
CA GLY A 268 34.16 1.51 -26.12
C GLY A 268 32.79 1.89 -26.70
N ASN A 269 32.40 3.17 -26.52
CA ASN A 269 31.13 3.71 -27.02
C ASN A 269 31.35 4.36 -28.41
N TYR A 270 31.53 3.54 -29.44
CA TYR A 270 31.65 4.03 -30.80
C TYR A 270 30.31 3.92 -31.52
N GLU A 271 29.86 5.04 -32.09
CA GLU A 271 28.66 5.11 -32.92
C GLU A 271 29.03 4.99 -34.40
N TYR A 272 28.21 4.28 -35.13
CA TYR A 272 28.38 4.07 -36.57
C TYR A 272 27.05 4.37 -37.28
N CYS A 273 27.14 5.05 -38.44
CA CYS A 273 25.97 5.21 -39.29
C CYS A 273 25.59 3.85 -39.93
N GLN A 274 24.41 3.79 -40.51
CA GLN A 274 23.86 2.58 -41.15
C GLN A 274 24.82 1.97 -42.18
N ASP A 275 25.60 2.78 -42.93
CA ASP A 275 26.53 2.33 -43.96
C ASP A 275 27.77 1.67 -43.35
N HIS A 276 28.20 2.10 -42.17
CA HIS A 276 29.43 1.63 -41.54
C HIS A 276 29.18 0.70 -40.33
N LEU A 277 27.94 0.43 -39.98
CA LEU A 277 27.62 -0.42 -38.82
C LEU A 277 28.13 -1.86 -39.00
N PHE A 278 28.10 -2.37 -40.22
CA PHE A 278 28.50 -3.75 -40.53
C PHE A 278 29.85 -3.85 -41.26
N THR A 279 30.42 -2.73 -41.67
CA THR A 279 31.65 -2.70 -42.49
C THR A 279 32.88 -2.15 -41.76
N HIS A 280 32.73 -1.67 -40.51
CA HIS A 280 33.82 -1.13 -39.70
C HIS A 280 34.70 -2.23 -39.11
N GLU A 281 35.97 -1.95 -38.92
CA GLU A 281 36.87 -2.78 -38.11
C GLU A 281 36.58 -2.60 -36.63
N HIS A 282 36.50 -3.72 -35.89
CA HIS A 282 36.24 -3.68 -34.48
C HIS A 282 37.43 -3.17 -33.68
N VAL A 283 37.22 -2.14 -32.90
CA VAL A 283 38.19 -1.63 -31.92
C VAL A 283 38.25 -2.64 -30.76
N LYS A 284 39.48 -3.19 -30.53
CA LYS A 284 39.78 -4.18 -29.48
C LYS A 284 40.16 -3.52 -28.16
#